data_782afc66428384dd94a345a788ffc454
#
_entry.id   782afc66428384dd94a345a788ffc454
#
_cell.length_a   1.000
_cell.length_b   1.000
_cell.length_c   1.000
_cell.angle_alpha   90.00
_cell.angle_beta   90.00
_cell.angle_gamma   90.00
#
_symmetry.space_group_name_H-M   'P 1'
#
loop_
_entity.id
_entity.type
_entity.pdbx_description
1 polymer ?
#
loop_
_entity_poly.entity_id
_entity_poly.type
_entity_poly.pdbx_seq_one_letter_code
_entity_poly.pdbx_strand_id
1 'polypeptide(L)' 'MMNREQAIAYGKHIGVRWHIYNDRGCLVGGTKTLEQAQAMKRLFEIEERKNPFTGGKTRFEIRKAK' A
#
# COMPACT_ATOMS: atom_id res chain seq x y z
N MET A 1 -15.33 -2.92 -1.10
CA MET A 1 -13.86 -2.87 -0.98
C MET A 1 -13.30 -4.24 -1.32
N MET A 2 -12.25 -4.30 -2.11
CA MET A 2 -11.59 -5.57 -2.43
C MET A 2 -10.95 -6.19 -1.21
N ASN A 3 -11.06 -7.51 -1.06
CA ASN A 3 -10.26 -8.22 -0.08
C ASN A 3 -8.82 -8.40 -0.61
N ARG A 4 -7.94 -8.95 0.21
CA ARG A 4 -6.53 -9.13 -0.15
C ARG A 4 -6.35 -9.99 -1.41
N GLU A 5 -7.09 -11.09 -1.52
CA GLU A 5 -6.99 -11.99 -2.68
C GLU A 5 -7.46 -11.32 -3.96
N GLN A 6 -8.55 -10.58 -3.89
CA GLN A 6 -9.06 -9.82 -5.03
C GLN A 6 -8.07 -8.74 -5.46
N ALA A 7 -7.47 -8.04 -4.51
CA ALA A 7 -6.46 -7.02 -4.80
C ALA A 7 -5.24 -7.62 -5.48
N ILE A 8 -4.77 -8.78 -5.03
CA ILE A 8 -3.63 -9.47 -5.64
C ILE A 8 -3.97 -9.94 -7.05
N ALA A 9 -5.15 -10.51 -7.25
CA ALA A 9 -5.60 -10.95 -8.57
C ALA A 9 -5.73 -9.78 -9.53
N TYR A 10 -6.30 -8.67 -9.08
CA TYR A 10 -6.43 -7.46 -9.87
C TYR A 10 -5.05 -6.90 -10.22
N GLY A 11 -4.12 -6.87 -9.25
CA GLY A 11 -2.77 -6.41 -9.48
C GLY A 11 -2.03 -7.23 -10.51
N LYS A 12 -2.18 -8.54 -10.51
CA LYS A 12 -1.60 -9.41 -11.54
C LYS A 12 -2.16 -9.08 -12.92
N HIS A 13 -3.46 -8.78 -13.01
CA HIS A 13 -4.11 -8.45 -14.27
C HIS A 13 -3.55 -7.15 -14.87
N ILE A 14 -3.27 -6.14 -14.05
CA ILE A 14 -2.73 -4.85 -14.50
C ILE A 14 -1.21 -4.74 -14.42
N GLY A 15 -0.53 -5.82 -14.02
CA GLY A 15 0.94 -5.85 -13.96
C GLY A 15 1.54 -5.21 -12.72
N VAL A 16 0.80 -5.17 -11.62
CA VAL A 16 1.34 -4.67 -10.33
C VAL A 16 2.45 -5.58 -9.85
N ARG A 17 3.59 -5.01 -9.49
CA ARG A 17 4.77 -5.73 -9.03
C ARG A 17 5.16 -5.43 -7.59
N TRP A 18 4.66 -4.34 -7.02
CA TRP A 18 4.98 -3.91 -5.66
C TRP A 18 3.70 -3.66 -4.90
N HIS A 19 3.63 -4.19 -3.68
CA HIS A 19 2.48 -4.02 -2.80
C HIS A 19 2.87 -3.18 -1.59
N ILE A 20 1.94 -2.37 -1.13
CA ILE A 20 2.11 -1.56 0.08
C ILE A 20 1.12 -2.06 1.11
N TYR A 21 1.63 -2.40 2.29
CA TYR A 21 0.84 -2.89 3.42
C TYR A 21 0.93 -1.89 4.57
N ASN A 22 -0.14 -1.83 5.37
CA ASN A 22 -0.09 -1.10 6.63
C ASN A 22 0.46 -2.02 7.74
N ASP A 23 0.59 -1.47 8.96
CA ASP A 23 1.11 -2.20 10.11
C ASP A 23 0.19 -3.33 10.60
N ARG A 24 -1.04 -3.37 10.12
CA ARG A 24 -1.99 -4.45 10.40
C ARG A 24 -1.90 -5.58 9.38
N GLY A 25 -1.02 -5.46 8.40
CA GLY A 25 -0.87 -6.43 7.33
C GLY A 25 -1.92 -6.33 6.24
N CYS A 26 -2.68 -5.23 6.19
CA CYS A 26 -3.68 -5.00 5.16
C CYS A 26 -3.05 -4.36 3.92
N LEU A 27 -3.41 -4.86 2.75
CA LEU A 27 -2.98 -4.29 1.48
C LEU A 27 -3.70 -2.96 1.24
N VAL A 28 -2.92 -1.88 1.09
CA VAL A 28 -3.46 -0.53 0.89
C VAL A 28 -3.17 0.04 -0.49
N GLY A 29 -2.23 -0.53 -1.23
CA GLY A 29 -1.94 -0.08 -2.58
C GLY A 29 -1.00 -1.00 -3.33
N GLY A 30 -0.86 -0.76 -4.63
CA GLY A 30 0.04 -1.52 -5.49
C GLY A 30 0.52 -0.67 -6.64
N THR A 31 1.75 -0.92 -7.10
CA THR A 31 2.37 -0.16 -8.18
C THR A 31 3.18 -1.08 -9.09
N LYS A 32 3.55 -0.57 -10.26
CA LYS A 32 4.38 -1.31 -11.22
C LYS A 32 5.87 -1.19 -10.93
N THR A 33 6.29 -0.11 -10.31
CA THR A 33 7.71 0.15 -10.03
C THR A 33 7.93 0.43 -8.56
N LEU A 34 9.17 0.20 -8.10
CA LEU A 34 9.55 0.51 -6.73
C LEU A 34 9.49 2.01 -6.46
N GLU A 35 9.88 2.84 -7.41
CA GLU A 35 9.80 4.30 -7.27
C GLU A 35 8.37 4.77 -7.02
N GLN A 36 7.41 4.22 -7.78
CA GLN A 36 6.00 4.52 -7.58
C GLN A 36 5.53 4.06 -6.20
N ALA A 37 5.98 2.88 -5.76
CA ALA A 37 5.62 2.37 -4.44
C ALA A 37 6.14 3.28 -3.33
N GLN A 38 7.38 3.75 -3.44
CA GLN A 38 7.98 4.67 -2.47
C GLN A 38 7.24 6.00 -2.43
N ALA A 39 6.88 6.54 -3.60
CA ALA A 39 6.11 7.78 -3.68
C ALA A 39 4.72 7.62 -3.05
N MET A 40 4.05 6.52 -3.35
CA MET A 40 2.73 6.23 -2.80
C MET A 40 2.78 6.04 -1.29
N LYS A 41 3.79 5.32 -0.79
CA LYS A 41 4.01 5.15 0.64
C LYS A 41 4.18 6.50 1.33
N ARG A 42 4.95 7.39 0.73
CA ARG A 42 5.16 8.74 1.27
C ARG A 42 3.85 9.52 1.37
N LEU A 43 3.00 9.44 0.35
CA LEU A 43 1.69 10.08 0.37
C LEU A 43 0.81 9.52 1.48
N PHE A 44 0.80 8.21 1.66
CA PHE A 44 0.05 7.58 2.75
C PHE A 44 0.56 8.03 4.11
N GLU A 45 1.87 8.16 4.28
CA GLU A 45 2.46 8.64 5.52
C GLU A 45 2.06 10.09 5.82
N ILE A 46 2.03 10.94 4.79
CA ILE A 46 1.61 12.33 4.94
C ILE A 46 0.13 12.41 5.32
N GLU A 47 -0.73 11.65 4.67
CA GLU A 47 -2.15 11.60 4.99
C GLU A 47 -2.38 11.06 6.40
N GLU A 48 -1.62 10.05 6.80
CA GLU A 48 -1.70 9.46 8.12
C GLU A 48 -1.38 10.46 9.23
N ARG A 49 -0.39 11.33 9.00
CA ARG A 49 -0.04 12.39 9.96
C ARG A 49 -1.19 13.35 10.22
N LYS A 50 -2.07 13.52 9.24
CA LYS A 50 -3.24 14.39 9.35
C LYS A 50 -4.45 13.69 9.92
N ASN A 51 -4.37 12.37 10.14
CA ASN A 51 -5.48 11.57 10.63
C ASN A 51 -5.62 11.75 12.14
N PRO A 52 -6.74 12.35 12.63
CA PRO A 52 -6.92 12.61 14.05
C PRO A 52 -7.16 11.33 14.86
N PHE A 53 -7.58 10.23 14.22
CA PHE A 53 -7.89 8.99 14.90
C PHE A 53 -6.65 8.16 15.22
N THR A 54 -5.65 8.18 14.36
CA THR A 54 -4.44 7.38 14.52
C THR A 54 -3.26 8.20 15.00
N GLY A 55 -3.32 9.54 14.86
CA GLY A 55 -2.26 10.44 15.28
C GLY A 55 -0.96 10.25 14.53
N GLY A 56 -1.02 9.70 13.31
CA GLY A 56 0.16 9.48 12.49
C GLY A 56 1.00 8.28 12.89
N LYS A 57 0.43 7.35 13.64
CA LYS A 57 1.14 6.18 14.15
C LYS A 57 1.16 4.98 13.22
N THR A 58 0.31 4.97 12.19
CA THR A 58 0.26 3.87 11.24
C THR A 58 1.53 3.86 10.39
N ARG A 59 2.15 2.70 10.28
CA ARG A 59 3.33 2.50 9.45
C ARG A 59 2.96 1.72 8.20
N PHE A 60 3.75 1.91 7.15
CA PHE A 60 3.54 1.24 5.87
C PHE A 60 4.79 0.48 5.47
N GLU A 61 4.60 -0.62 4.76
CA GLU A 61 5.69 -1.48 4.30
C GLU A 61 5.49 -1.79 2.82
N ILE A 62 6.58 -1.72 2.05
CA ILE A 62 6.59 -2.09 0.64
C ILE A 62 7.12 -3.51 0.54
N ARG A 63 6.38 -4.38 -0.17
CA ARG A 63 6.81 -5.74 -0.46
C ARG A 63 6.71 -6.03 -1.94
N LYS A 64 7.64 -6.80 -2.44
CA LYS A 64 7.60 -7.24 -3.83
C LYS A 64 6.46 -8.23 -4.02
N ALA A 65 5.61 -7.98 -5.00
CA ALA A 65 4.59 -8.92 -5.42
C ALA A 65 5.23 -10.02 -6.26
N LYS A 66 4.76 -11.24 -6.10
CA LYS A 66 5.24 -12.35 -6.94
C LYS A 66 4.64 -12.29 -8.33
#